data_d2bfb53e63b47a9989b333e061447241
#
_entry.id   d2bfb53e63b47a9989b333e061447241
#
_cell.length_a   1.000
_cell.length_b   1.000
_cell.length_c   1.000
_cell.angle_alpha   90.00
_cell.angle_beta   90.00
_cell.angle_gamma   90.00
#
_symmetry.space_group_name_H-M   'P 1'
#
loop_
_entity.id
_entity.type
_entity.pdbx_description
1 polymer ?
#
loop_
_entity_poly.entity_id
_entity_poly.type
_entity_poly.pdbx_seq_one_letter_code
_entity_poly.pdbx_strand_id
1 'polypeptide(L)'
;MQLESLSWFPGHMTKTRRMIAAELGNVDAVCEILDARIPMSSRNPDVDELTAGKPRLIVLNRVDQADPEMTKKWAAYFRSLGYAVIETDAKQGGGVKQFSSAVRTLLHDKIASYEAKGQIGRVLRVMVLGIPNVGKSTFINKVSGRKSAKAEDRPGVTRTKQWVPVDKTLELLDTPGILWPKFEDSSVGVRLAFTGAIRDEVIDIEELAMRLMDYLGKNYPKAIEERYKLTVSEEDDGYALLEKAGRKRGFLISGGEVDTERMSRILLDEFRGGKLGRFTLEFPPEGERT
;
A
#
# COMPACT_ATOMS: atom_id res chain seq x y z
N MET A 1 0.94 -0.38 23.69
CA MET A 1 1.70 -1.57 23.23
C MET A 1 2.88 -1.04 22.45
N GLN A 2 4.10 -1.36 22.85
CA GLN A 2 5.30 -0.83 22.20
C GLN A 2 5.34 -1.24 20.72
N LEU A 3 5.67 -0.32 19.83
CA LEU A 3 5.72 -0.54 18.37
C LEU A 3 6.68 -1.67 17.95
N GLU A 4 7.63 -2.01 18.83
CA GLU A 4 8.60 -3.09 18.63
C GLU A 4 8.01 -4.51 18.81
N SER A 5 6.82 -4.64 19.40
CA SER A 5 6.16 -5.92 19.68
C SER A 5 4.87 -6.14 18.86
N LEU A 6 4.71 -5.42 17.73
CA LEU A 6 3.55 -5.58 16.86
C LEU A 6 3.53 -6.99 16.26
N SER A 7 2.76 -7.87 16.89
CA SER A 7 2.43 -9.19 16.34
C SER A 7 0.96 -9.24 15.96
N TRP A 8 0.67 -9.68 14.76
CA TRP A 8 -0.70 -9.79 14.24
C TRP A 8 -1.25 -11.20 14.50
N PHE A 9 -2.55 -11.32 14.78
CA PHE A 9 -3.17 -12.60 15.16
C PHE A 9 -3.10 -13.67 14.07
N PRO A 10 -2.55 -14.88 14.33
CA PRO A 10 -2.28 -15.92 13.32
C PRO A 10 -3.51 -16.52 12.61
N GLY A 11 -4.69 -16.50 13.24
CA GLY A 11 -5.86 -17.27 12.77
C GLY A 11 -6.43 -16.84 11.42
N HIS A 12 -6.51 -15.54 11.16
CA HIS A 12 -7.02 -15.03 9.87
C HIS A 12 -6.06 -15.28 8.72
N MET A 13 -4.77 -15.31 8.97
CA MET A 13 -3.72 -15.43 7.97
C MET A 13 -3.62 -16.84 7.42
N THR A 14 -3.69 -17.86 8.27
CA THR A 14 -3.70 -19.25 7.84
C THR A 14 -4.89 -19.54 6.92
N LYS A 15 -6.06 -18.96 7.24
CA LYS A 15 -7.25 -19.09 6.39
C LYS A 15 -7.03 -18.44 5.01
N THR A 16 -6.45 -17.25 4.98
CA THR A 16 -6.22 -16.53 3.72
C THR A 16 -5.11 -17.18 2.88
N ARG A 17 -4.02 -17.65 3.49
CA ARG A 17 -2.99 -18.45 2.79
C ARG A 17 -3.60 -19.70 2.14
N ARG A 18 -4.43 -20.46 2.86
CA ARG A 18 -5.15 -21.63 2.32
C ARG A 18 -6.07 -21.25 1.17
N MET A 19 -6.79 -20.14 1.29
CA MET A 19 -7.67 -19.65 0.23
C MET A 19 -6.89 -19.29 -1.04
N ILE A 20 -5.75 -18.59 -0.92
CA ILE A 20 -4.88 -18.26 -2.06
C ILE A 20 -4.39 -19.54 -2.73
N ALA A 21 -3.84 -20.48 -1.96
CA ALA A 21 -3.33 -21.75 -2.49
C ALA A 21 -4.43 -22.53 -3.23
N ALA A 22 -5.66 -22.56 -2.69
CA ALA A 22 -6.79 -23.24 -3.31
C ALA A 22 -7.23 -22.58 -4.63
N GLU A 23 -7.13 -21.26 -4.75
CA GLU A 23 -7.56 -20.52 -5.95
C GLU A 23 -6.45 -20.33 -6.98
N LEU A 24 -5.20 -20.59 -6.63
CA LEU A 24 -4.06 -20.34 -7.52
C LEU A 24 -4.14 -21.15 -8.83
N GLY A 25 -4.69 -22.36 -8.77
CA GLY A 25 -4.95 -23.19 -9.96
C GLY A 25 -5.98 -22.58 -10.92
N ASN A 26 -6.87 -21.74 -10.42
CA ASN A 26 -7.99 -21.17 -11.15
C ASN A 26 -7.65 -19.81 -11.81
N VAL A 27 -6.45 -19.26 -11.57
CA VAL A 27 -6.03 -17.96 -12.11
C VAL A 27 -4.86 -18.08 -13.06
N ASP A 28 -4.79 -17.15 -14.00
CA ASP A 28 -3.76 -17.09 -15.05
C ASP A 28 -2.56 -16.24 -14.61
N ALA A 29 -2.80 -15.20 -13.81
CA ALA A 29 -1.80 -14.31 -13.27
C ALA A 29 -2.19 -13.79 -11.87
N VAL A 30 -1.22 -13.17 -11.21
CA VAL A 30 -1.40 -12.49 -9.93
C VAL A 30 -1.12 -10.99 -10.11
N CYS A 31 -2.00 -10.15 -9.59
CA CYS A 31 -1.83 -8.72 -9.47
C CYS A 31 -1.54 -8.39 -7.99
N GLU A 32 -0.34 -7.93 -7.69
CA GLU A 32 0.05 -7.51 -6.35
C GLU A 32 -0.02 -5.98 -6.26
N ILE A 33 -0.91 -5.46 -5.39
CA ILE A 33 -1.07 -4.02 -5.18
C ILE A 33 -0.23 -3.59 -3.99
N LEU A 34 0.70 -2.68 -4.24
CA LEU A 34 1.61 -2.10 -3.27
C LEU A 34 1.30 -0.61 -3.05
N ASP A 35 1.59 -0.11 -1.87
CA ASP A 35 1.51 1.32 -1.57
C ASP A 35 2.82 2.00 -2.02
N ALA A 36 2.74 2.92 -2.97
CA ALA A 36 3.90 3.60 -3.53
C ALA A 36 4.68 4.45 -2.50
N ARG A 37 4.11 4.72 -1.32
CA ARG A 37 4.79 5.41 -0.21
C ARG A 37 5.72 4.48 0.56
N ILE A 38 5.41 3.16 0.56
CA ILE A 38 6.12 2.10 1.28
C ILE A 38 6.17 0.81 0.44
N PRO A 39 6.78 0.83 -0.76
CA PRO A 39 6.64 -0.26 -1.72
C PRO A 39 7.09 -1.61 -1.19
N MET A 40 8.24 -1.68 -0.50
CA MET A 40 8.75 -2.94 0.04
C MET A 40 8.01 -3.35 1.31
N SER A 41 7.76 -2.43 2.25
CA SER A 41 7.01 -2.73 3.47
C SER A 41 5.55 -3.10 3.20
N SER A 42 4.97 -2.70 2.08
CA SER A 42 3.62 -3.12 1.67
C SER A 42 3.58 -4.44 0.92
N ARG A 43 4.74 -5.03 0.60
CA ARG A 43 4.87 -6.32 -0.04
C ARG A 43 4.90 -7.43 1.00
N ASN A 44 3.93 -8.33 0.94
CA ASN A 44 3.91 -9.49 1.82
C ASN A 44 4.93 -10.54 1.34
N PRO A 45 5.97 -10.89 2.14
CA PRO A 45 7.01 -11.84 1.73
C PRO A 45 6.46 -13.23 1.39
N ASP A 46 5.36 -13.66 2.03
CA ASP A 46 4.72 -14.94 1.76
C ASP A 46 4.15 -15.06 0.34
N VAL A 47 3.89 -13.92 -0.33
CA VAL A 47 3.29 -13.91 -1.67
C VAL A 47 4.23 -14.52 -2.71
N ASP A 48 5.54 -14.36 -2.57
CA ASP A 48 6.49 -14.94 -3.52
C ASP A 48 6.44 -16.46 -3.53
N GLU A 49 6.43 -17.09 -2.37
CA GLU A 49 6.31 -18.54 -2.22
C GLU A 49 4.92 -19.03 -2.64
N LEU A 50 3.86 -18.38 -2.12
CA LEU A 50 2.48 -18.79 -2.36
C LEU A 50 2.07 -18.72 -3.84
N THR A 51 2.64 -17.79 -4.60
CA THR A 51 2.29 -17.56 -6.01
C THR A 51 3.38 -17.96 -6.99
N ALA A 52 4.34 -18.78 -6.54
CA ALA A 52 5.44 -19.26 -7.37
C ALA A 52 4.93 -19.89 -8.68
N GLY A 53 5.58 -19.55 -9.79
CA GLY A 53 5.23 -20.02 -11.13
C GLY A 53 4.05 -19.30 -11.79
N LYS A 54 3.43 -18.31 -11.16
CA LYS A 54 2.41 -17.46 -11.81
C LYS A 54 3.03 -16.14 -12.30
N PRO A 55 2.72 -15.71 -13.54
CA PRO A 55 3.06 -14.37 -14.00
C PRO A 55 2.51 -13.32 -13.03
N ARG A 56 3.32 -12.29 -12.71
CA ARG A 56 2.95 -11.28 -11.73
C ARG A 56 3.01 -9.87 -12.31
N LEU A 57 1.93 -9.11 -12.07
CA LEU A 57 1.85 -7.68 -12.29
C LEU A 57 1.90 -6.96 -10.94
N ILE A 58 2.86 -6.07 -10.76
CA ILE A 58 2.91 -5.16 -9.63
C ILE A 58 2.17 -3.87 -9.98
N VAL A 59 1.29 -3.44 -9.10
CA VAL A 59 0.59 -2.16 -9.17
C VAL A 59 1.09 -1.28 -8.03
N LEU A 60 1.91 -0.27 -8.34
CA LEU A 60 2.26 0.79 -7.39
C LEU A 60 1.09 1.76 -7.31
N ASN A 61 0.27 1.63 -6.27
CA ASN A 61 -0.91 2.48 -6.06
C ASN A 61 -0.60 3.66 -5.13
N ARG A 62 -1.47 4.67 -5.12
CA ARG A 62 -1.31 5.92 -4.36
C ARG A 62 -0.12 6.76 -4.81
N VAL A 63 0.19 6.75 -6.10
CA VAL A 63 1.28 7.57 -6.66
C VAL A 63 1.01 9.08 -6.54
N ASP A 64 -0.24 9.49 -6.33
CA ASP A 64 -0.67 10.84 -6.00
C ASP A 64 -0.13 11.31 -4.63
N GLN A 65 0.19 10.37 -3.72
CA GLN A 65 0.70 10.61 -2.36
C GLN A 65 2.17 10.23 -2.19
N ALA A 66 2.79 9.61 -3.19
CA ALA A 66 4.18 9.18 -3.16
C ALA A 66 5.10 10.16 -3.89
N ASP A 67 6.38 10.18 -3.50
CA ASP A 67 7.41 10.92 -4.21
C ASP A 67 7.53 10.40 -5.65
N PRO A 68 7.41 11.27 -6.68
CA PRO A 68 7.42 10.84 -8.08
C PRO A 68 8.76 10.23 -8.51
N GLU A 69 9.88 10.77 -8.05
CA GLU A 69 11.20 10.26 -8.42
C GLU A 69 11.49 8.92 -7.75
N MET A 70 11.09 8.76 -6.47
CA MET A 70 11.17 7.49 -5.79
C MET A 70 10.23 6.44 -6.42
N THR A 71 9.03 6.84 -6.83
CA THR A 71 8.10 5.95 -7.53
C THR A 71 8.71 5.39 -8.81
N LYS A 72 9.37 6.22 -9.63
CA LYS A 72 10.09 5.78 -10.84
C LYS A 72 11.22 4.80 -10.52
N LYS A 73 12.01 5.09 -9.48
CA LYS A 73 13.11 4.21 -9.03
C LYS A 73 12.58 2.86 -8.57
N TRP A 74 11.50 2.84 -7.79
CA TRP A 74 10.86 1.60 -7.37
C TRP A 74 10.26 0.81 -8.52
N ALA A 75 9.63 1.50 -9.47
CA ALA A 75 9.11 0.84 -10.69
C ALA A 75 10.24 0.20 -11.51
N ALA A 76 11.38 0.90 -11.65
CA ALA A 76 12.57 0.35 -12.32
C ALA A 76 13.14 -0.85 -11.57
N TYR A 77 13.23 -0.78 -10.23
CA TYR A 77 13.68 -1.89 -9.39
C TYR A 77 12.81 -3.14 -9.57
N PHE A 78 11.49 -3.02 -9.50
CA PHE A 78 10.63 -4.19 -9.69
C PHE A 78 10.69 -4.74 -11.13
N ARG A 79 10.84 -3.88 -12.14
CA ARG A 79 11.07 -4.33 -13.52
C ARG A 79 12.39 -5.10 -13.66
N SER A 80 13.46 -4.69 -12.98
CA SER A 80 14.74 -5.40 -13.00
C SER A 80 14.65 -6.80 -12.38
N LEU A 81 13.68 -7.01 -11.48
CA LEU A 81 13.34 -8.33 -10.93
C LEU A 81 12.44 -9.18 -11.84
N GLY A 82 12.13 -8.70 -13.05
CA GLY A 82 11.31 -9.41 -14.03
C GLY A 82 9.80 -9.22 -13.87
N TYR A 83 9.34 -8.32 -13.00
CA TYR A 83 7.90 -8.04 -12.86
C TYR A 83 7.40 -7.04 -13.90
N ALA A 84 6.18 -7.25 -14.39
CA ALA A 84 5.43 -6.17 -15.03
C ALA A 84 5.00 -5.15 -13.97
N VAL A 85 5.07 -3.85 -14.27
CA VAL A 85 4.77 -2.79 -13.29
C VAL A 85 3.93 -1.71 -13.94
N ILE A 86 2.83 -1.34 -13.27
CA ILE A 86 2.05 -0.13 -13.57
C ILE A 86 1.97 0.77 -12.33
N GLU A 87 1.83 2.05 -12.57
CA GLU A 87 1.74 3.10 -11.56
C GLU A 87 0.32 3.66 -11.58
N THR A 88 -0.36 3.74 -10.41
CA THR A 88 -1.78 4.10 -10.36
C THR A 88 -2.12 5.04 -9.21
N ASP A 89 -3.06 5.92 -9.48
CA ASP A 89 -3.91 6.57 -8.51
C ASP A 89 -5.33 6.00 -8.66
N ALA A 90 -5.64 4.95 -7.91
CA ALA A 90 -6.92 4.28 -8.00
C ALA A 90 -8.09 5.19 -7.59
N LYS A 91 -7.86 6.20 -6.74
CA LYS A 91 -8.90 7.13 -6.27
C LYS A 91 -9.36 8.04 -7.40
N GLN A 92 -8.43 8.68 -8.12
CA GLN A 92 -8.74 9.55 -9.24
C GLN A 92 -8.87 8.80 -10.57
N GLY A 93 -8.27 7.60 -10.66
CA GLY A 93 -8.27 6.76 -11.87
C GLY A 93 -7.04 6.93 -12.75
N GLY A 94 -6.02 7.65 -12.26
CA GLY A 94 -4.74 7.79 -12.95
C GLY A 94 -4.07 6.41 -13.14
N GLY A 95 -3.57 6.13 -14.34
CA GLY A 95 -2.88 4.90 -14.68
C GLY A 95 -3.74 3.63 -14.77
N VAL A 96 -4.94 3.62 -14.20
CA VAL A 96 -5.81 2.42 -14.09
C VAL A 96 -6.18 1.83 -15.45
N LYS A 97 -6.34 2.65 -16.47
CA LYS A 97 -6.67 2.21 -17.86
C LYS A 97 -5.58 1.30 -18.47
N GLN A 98 -4.35 1.36 -17.95
CA GLN A 98 -3.24 0.52 -18.43
C GLN A 98 -3.36 -0.93 -17.97
N PHE A 99 -4.18 -1.21 -16.95
CA PHE A 99 -4.25 -2.53 -16.31
C PHE A 99 -4.59 -3.65 -17.31
N SER A 100 -5.67 -3.51 -18.07
CA SER A 100 -6.10 -4.55 -19.01
C SER A 100 -5.07 -4.84 -20.10
N SER A 101 -4.40 -3.82 -20.63
CA SER A 101 -3.32 -4.01 -21.62
C SER A 101 -2.09 -4.64 -20.98
N ALA A 102 -1.70 -4.22 -19.76
CA ALA A 102 -0.56 -4.80 -19.06
C ALA A 102 -0.77 -6.29 -18.75
N VAL A 103 -1.97 -6.69 -18.34
CA VAL A 103 -2.32 -8.11 -18.14
C VAL A 103 -2.23 -8.91 -19.43
N ARG A 104 -2.75 -8.38 -20.55
CA ARG A 104 -2.67 -9.08 -21.85
C ARG A 104 -1.24 -9.18 -22.35
N THR A 105 -0.41 -8.15 -22.18
CA THR A 105 1.01 -8.22 -22.49
C THR A 105 1.72 -9.26 -21.62
N LEU A 106 1.49 -9.27 -20.31
CA LEU A 106 2.06 -10.24 -19.39
C LEU A 106 1.68 -11.68 -19.74
N LEU A 107 0.47 -11.91 -20.25
CA LEU A 107 -0.07 -13.23 -20.59
C LEU A 107 -0.05 -13.54 -22.08
N HIS A 108 0.73 -12.79 -22.90
CA HIS A 108 0.76 -12.93 -24.35
C HIS A 108 0.95 -14.37 -24.83
N ASP A 109 1.96 -15.07 -24.33
CA ASP A 109 2.27 -16.46 -24.74
C ASP A 109 1.18 -17.44 -24.31
N LYS A 110 0.56 -17.17 -23.17
CA LYS A 110 -0.55 -18.00 -22.66
C LYS A 110 -1.81 -17.80 -23.52
N ILE A 111 -2.10 -16.57 -23.94
CA ILE A 111 -3.21 -16.26 -24.85
C ILE A 111 -2.99 -16.98 -26.17
N ALA A 112 -1.80 -16.86 -26.77
CA ALA A 112 -1.44 -17.55 -28.01
C ALA A 112 -1.60 -19.07 -27.88
N SER A 113 -1.21 -19.65 -26.74
CA SER A 113 -1.41 -21.09 -26.47
C SER A 113 -2.89 -21.49 -26.38
N TYR A 114 -3.76 -20.63 -25.84
CA TYR A 114 -5.20 -20.87 -25.81
C TYR A 114 -5.81 -20.81 -27.20
N GLU A 115 -5.44 -19.80 -28.01
CA GLU A 115 -5.92 -19.61 -29.37
C GLU A 115 -5.52 -20.80 -30.27
N ALA A 116 -4.26 -21.27 -30.15
CA ALA A 116 -3.76 -22.44 -30.87
C ALA A 116 -4.55 -23.73 -30.52
N LYS A 117 -5.18 -23.78 -29.35
CA LYS A 117 -6.07 -24.89 -28.91
C LYS A 117 -7.55 -24.64 -29.26
N GLY A 118 -7.86 -23.61 -30.05
CA GLY A 118 -9.24 -23.25 -30.42
C GLY A 118 -10.03 -22.55 -29.31
N GLN A 119 -9.39 -22.13 -28.22
CA GLN A 119 -10.04 -21.42 -27.11
C GLN A 119 -10.00 -19.90 -27.30
N ILE A 120 -10.51 -19.41 -28.43
CA ILE A 120 -10.54 -18.01 -28.78
C ILE A 120 -11.46 -17.25 -27.79
N GLY A 121 -10.96 -16.11 -27.25
CA GLY A 121 -11.74 -15.27 -26.32
C GLY A 121 -11.92 -15.86 -24.93
N ARG A 122 -11.11 -16.84 -24.53
CA ARG A 122 -11.11 -17.38 -23.16
C ARG A 122 -10.90 -16.27 -22.16
N VAL A 123 -11.70 -16.27 -21.09
CA VAL A 123 -11.61 -15.30 -20.00
C VAL A 123 -10.31 -15.49 -19.23
N LEU A 124 -9.50 -14.44 -19.18
CA LEU A 124 -8.30 -14.38 -18.36
C LEU A 124 -8.72 -14.10 -16.91
N ARG A 125 -8.10 -14.80 -15.98
CA ARG A 125 -8.39 -14.72 -14.56
C ARG A 125 -7.19 -14.21 -13.78
N VAL A 126 -7.37 -13.11 -13.06
CA VAL A 126 -6.28 -12.47 -12.30
C VAL A 126 -6.66 -12.38 -10.82
N MET A 127 -5.84 -12.99 -9.96
CA MET A 127 -5.99 -12.84 -8.51
C MET A 127 -5.39 -11.53 -8.07
N VAL A 128 -6.12 -10.74 -7.28
CA VAL A 128 -5.65 -9.46 -6.75
C VAL A 128 -5.26 -9.62 -5.28
N LEU A 129 -3.99 -9.41 -4.99
CA LEU A 129 -3.41 -9.47 -3.65
C LEU A 129 -2.98 -8.08 -3.17
N GLY A 130 -2.84 -7.91 -1.88
CA GLY A 130 -2.30 -6.71 -1.25
C GLY A 130 -2.64 -6.65 0.23
N ILE A 131 -1.94 -5.81 0.95
CA ILE A 131 -2.17 -5.56 2.37
C ILE A 131 -3.50 -4.82 2.60
N PRO A 132 -4.02 -4.79 3.84
CA PRO A 132 -5.15 -3.94 4.17
C PRO A 132 -4.88 -2.46 3.83
N ASN A 133 -5.90 -1.72 3.45
CA ASN A 133 -5.88 -0.28 3.14
C ASN A 133 -4.94 0.18 2.01
N VAL A 134 -4.31 -0.71 1.26
CA VAL A 134 -3.49 -0.38 0.09
C VAL A 134 -4.30 0.22 -1.07
N GLY A 135 -5.63 0.19 -0.98
CA GLY A 135 -6.55 0.67 -2.02
C GLY A 135 -7.03 -0.40 -2.99
N LYS A 136 -6.90 -1.71 -2.63
CA LYS A 136 -7.24 -2.85 -3.48
C LYS A 136 -8.68 -2.78 -4.01
N SER A 137 -9.68 -2.63 -3.14
CA SER A 137 -11.09 -2.58 -3.55
C SER A 137 -11.41 -1.33 -4.39
N THR A 138 -10.76 -0.20 -4.08
CA THR A 138 -10.88 1.03 -4.89
C THR A 138 -10.33 0.79 -6.30
N PHE A 139 -9.17 0.14 -6.41
CA PHE A 139 -8.56 -0.21 -7.68
C PHE A 139 -9.45 -1.15 -8.49
N ILE A 140 -9.95 -2.24 -7.90
CA ILE A 140 -10.86 -3.20 -8.55
C ILE A 140 -12.12 -2.49 -9.06
N ASN A 141 -12.74 -1.65 -8.24
CA ASN A 141 -13.93 -0.89 -8.65
C ASN A 141 -13.64 0.05 -9.82
N LYS A 142 -12.47 0.68 -9.81
CA LYS A 142 -12.07 1.60 -10.87
C LYS A 142 -11.77 0.89 -12.20
N VAL A 143 -11.08 -0.27 -12.13
CA VAL A 143 -10.78 -1.11 -13.29
C VAL A 143 -12.06 -1.71 -13.89
N SER A 144 -12.98 -2.18 -13.05
CA SER A 144 -14.23 -2.80 -13.52
C SER A 144 -15.29 -1.79 -13.96
N GLY A 145 -15.10 -0.50 -13.65
CA GLY A 145 -16.11 0.53 -13.90
C GLY A 145 -17.39 0.38 -13.05
N ARG A 146 -17.37 -0.46 -12.02
CA ARG A 146 -18.51 -0.79 -11.18
C ARG A 146 -18.15 -0.68 -9.69
N LYS A 147 -19.14 -0.43 -8.83
CA LYS A 147 -18.99 -0.50 -7.37
C LYS A 147 -19.22 -1.95 -6.89
N SER A 148 -18.41 -2.88 -7.36
CA SER A 148 -18.59 -4.32 -7.08
C SER A 148 -17.87 -4.75 -5.80
N ALA A 149 -16.73 -4.15 -5.48
CA ALA A 149 -15.98 -4.42 -4.27
C ALA A 149 -16.28 -3.38 -3.18
N LYS A 150 -16.44 -3.83 -1.94
CA LYS A 150 -16.65 -2.90 -0.80
C LYS A 150 -15.33 -2.18 -0.52
N ALA A 151 -15.31 -0.88 -0.79
CA ALA A 151 -14.18 -0.01 -0.52
C ALA A 151 -14.47 0.83 0.72
N GLU A 152 -13.76 0.57 1.82
CA GLU A 152 -13.76 1.38 3.04
C GLU A 152 -12.32 1.53 3.51
N ASP A 153 -12.02 2.66 4.15
CA ASP A 153 -10.69 2.94 4.71
C ASP A 153 -10.46 2.25 6.08
N ARG A 154 -11.07 1.08 6.28
CA ARG A 154 -10.93 0.28 7.50
C ARG A 154 -10.34 -1.10 7.19
N PRO A 155 -9.32 -1.56 7.95
CA PRO A 155 -8.75 -2.90 7.77
C PRO A 155 -9.80 -4.01 7.95
N GLY A 156 -9.81 -5.01 7.04
CA GLY A 156 -10.65 -6.20 7.15
C GLY A 156 -12.06 -6.09 6.57
N VAL A 157 -12.32 -5.12 5.67
CA VAL A 157 -13.64 -4.93 5.02
C VAL A 157 -13.98 -6.07 4.06
N THR A 158 -13.03 -6.51 3.23
CA THR A 158 -13.22 -7.66 2.35
C THR A 158 -13.04 -8.95 3.16
N ARG A 159 -14.15 -9.63 3.47
CA ARG A 159 -14.17 -10.85 4.29
C ARG A 159 -14.19 -12.14 3.49
N THR A 160 -14.63 -12.07 2.23
CA THR A 160 -14.81 -13.22 1.33
C THR A 160 -14.25 -12.92 -0.04
N LYS A 161 -13.81 -13.98 -0.75
CA LYS A 161 -13.39 -13.87 -2.15
C LYS A 161 -14.59 -13.55 -3.05
N GLN A 162 -14.36 -12.75 -4.09
CA GLN A 162 -15.38 -12.38 -5.07
C GLN A 162 -14.77 -12.26 -6.46
N TRP A 163 -15.43 -12.85 -7.47
CA TRP A 163 -15.09 -12.61 -8.88
C TRP A 163 -15.73 -11.34 -9.38
N VAL A 164 -14.93 -10.47 -10.00
CA VAL A 164 -15.35 -9.17 -10.52
C VAL A 164 -15.00 -9.09 -12.01
N PRO A 165 -15.97 -9.08 -12.93
CA PRO A 165 -15.71 -8.94 -14.35
C PRO A 165 -15.21 -7.51 -14.66
N VAL A 166 -14.15 -7.42 -15.45
CA VAL A 166 -13.60 -6.17 -15.99
C VAL A 166 -14.15 -5.92 -17.39
N ASP A 167 -14.03 -6.92 -18.24
CA ASP A 167 -14.58 -6.92 -19.60
C ASP A 167 -15.02 -8.36 -20.00
N LYS A 168 -15.31 -8.58 -21.30
CA LYS A 168 -15.76 -9.89 -21.79
C LYS A 168 -14.72 -11.00 -21.66
N THR A 169 -13.44 -10.64 -21.52
CA THR A 169 -12.29 -11.56 -21.56
C THR A 169 -11.38 -11.44 -20.35
N LEU A 170 -11.75 -10.66 -19.33
CA LEU A 170 -10.94 -10.45 -18.12
C LEU A 170 -11.81 -10.34 -16.90
N GLU A 171 -11.50 -11.14 -15.89
CA GLU A 171 -12.11 -11.06 -14.56
C GLU A 171 -11.05 -11.06 -13.45
N LEU A 172 -11.36 -10.40 -12.34
CA LEU A 172 -10.53 -10.30 -11.15
C LEU A 172 -11.08 -11.12 -10.01
N LEU A 173 -10.22 -11.81 -9.29
CA LEU A 173 -10.55 -12.40 -8.00
C LEU A 173 -10.12 -11.43 -6.89
N ASP A 174 -11.09 -10.73 -6.29
CA ASP A 174 -10.85 -9.92 -5.09
C ASP A 174 -10.64 -10.84 -3.89
N THR A 175 -9.56 -10.59 -3.15
CA THR A 175 -9.19 -11.35 -1.96
C THR A 175 -9.13 -10.44 -0.74
N PRO A 176 -9.34 -10.97 0.48
CA PRO A 176 -9.07 -10.21 1.70
C PRO A 176 -7.63 -9.68 1.74
N GLY A 177 -7.44 -8.51 2.33
CA GLY A 177 -6.09 -7.97 2.57
C GLY A 177 -5.31 -8.87 3.53
N ILE A 178 -4.03 -9.07 3.24
CA ILE A 178 -3.17 -10.01 3.95
C ILE A 178 -1.97 -9.28 4.53
N LEU A 179 -1.83 -9.34 5.86
CA LEU A 179 -0.58 -9.06 6.55
C LEU A 179 0.05 -10.38 6.99
N TRP A 180 1.31 -10.39 7.37
CA TRP A 180 2.00 -11.56 7.92
C TRP A 180 2.21 -11.45 9.43
N PRO A 181 2.36 -12.60 10.15
CA PRO A 181 2.21 -12.65 11.61
C PRO A 181 3.28 -11.91 12.38
N LYS A 182 4.50 -11.82 11.83
CA LYS A 182 5.66 -11.25 12.50
C LYS A 182 6.50 -10.47 11.50
N PHE A 183 6.79 -9.24 11.82
CA PHE A 183 7.74 -8.44 11.07
C PHE A 183 9.15 -8.73 11.59
N GLU A 184 10.05 -9.19 10.73
CA GLU A 184 11.46 -9.43 11.08
C GLU A 184 12.15 -8.10 11.38
N ASP A 185 11.81 -7.06 10.62
CA ASP A 185 12.23 -5.68 10.84
C ASP A 185 11.07 -4.87 11.43
N SER A 186 11.25 -4.35 12.65
CA SER A 186 10.25 -3.51 13.33
C SER A 186 9.88 -2.26 12.53
N SER A 187 10.80 -1.75 11.71
CA SER A 187 10.56 -0.59 10.86
C SER A 187 9.45 -0.82 9.82
N VAL A 188 9.28 -2.06 9.37
CA VAL A 188 8.17 -2.45 8.48
C VAL A 188 6.83 -2.25 9.17
N GLY A 189 6.69 -2.72 10.41
CA GLY A 189 5.48 -2.55 11.22
C GLY A 189 5.12 -1.06 11.41
N VAL A 190 6.12 -0.23 11.69
CA VAL A 190 5.95 1.22 11.84
C VAL A 190 5.46 1.86 10.54
N ARG A 191 6.08 1.54 9.39
CA ARG A 191 5.65 2.07 8.07
C ARG A 191 4.24 1.63 7.70
N LEU A 192 3.88 0.38 7.98
CA LEU A 192 2.52 -0.14 7.81
C LEU A 192 1.51 0.62 8.68
N ALA A 193 1.90 0.96 9.92
CA ALA A 193 1.08 1.75 10.82
C ALA A 193 0.90 3.19 10.31
N PHE A 194 1.95 3.85 9.82
CA PHE A 194 1.84 5.18 9.20
C PHE A 194 0.78 5.23 8.12
N THR A 195 0.70 4.22 7.27
CA THR A 195 -0.24 4.17 6.14
C THR A 195 -1.63 3.65 6.53
N GLY A 196 -1.85 3.26 7.78
CA GLY A 196 -3.11 2.74 8.27
C GLY A 196 -3.40 1.29 7.86
N ALA A 197 -2.39 0.53 7.43
CA ALA A 197 -2.52 -0.91 7.18
C ALA A 197 -2.72 -1.70 8.48
N ILE A 198 -2.22 -1.18 9.59
CA ILE A 198 -2.45 -1.64 10.96
C ILE A 198 -3.49 -0.72 11.61
N ARG A 199 -4.36 -1.29 12.44
CA ARG A 199 -5.41 -0.53 13.14
C ARG A 199 -4.83 0.34 14.24
N ASP A 200 -5.35 1.56 14.36
CA ASP A 200 -4.89 2.53 15.36
C ASP A 200 -5.19 2.09 16.81
N GLU A 201 -6.25 1.28 17.00
CA GLU A 201 -6.66 0.82 18.33
C GLU A 201 -5.61 -0.09 19.02
N VAL A 202 -4.65 -0.61 18.29
CA VAL A 202 -3.59 -1.48 18.82
C VAL A 202 -2.22 -0.80 18.90
N ILE A 203 -2.15 0.51 18.65
CA ILE A 203 -0.91 1.27 18.53
C ILE A 203 -0.94 2.47 19.46
N ASP A 204 0.21 2.84 20.03
CA ASP A 204 0.40 4.14 20.64
C ASP A 204 0.48 5.22 19.53
N ILE A 205 -0.59 6.01 19.45
CA ILE A 205 -0.77 7.00 18.37
C ILE A 205 0.21 8.17 18.54
N GLU A 206 0.54 8.57 19.76
CA GLU A 206 1.48 9.66 20.01
C GLU A 206 2.91 9.23 19.65
N GLU A 207 3.33 8.03 20.07
CA GLU A 207 4.62 7.47 19.68
C GLU A 207 4.74 7.33 18.16
N LEU A 208 3.68 6.83 17.51
CA LEU A 208 3.65 6.71 16.04
C LEU A 208 3.79 8.07 15.35
N ALA A 209 3.05 9.07 15.82
CA ALA A 209 3.08 10.42 15.26
C ALA A 209 4.45 11.10 15.47
N MET A 210 5.06 10.93 16.63
CA MET A 210 6.41 11.43 16.91
C MET A 210 7.43 10.83 15.93
N ARG A 211 7.40 9.51 15.71
CA ARG A 211 8.28 8.84 14.74
C ARG A 211 8.06 9.32 13.30
N LEU A 212 6.79 9.56 12.91
CA LEU A 212 6.48 10.11 11.60
C LEU A 212 7.00 11.54 11.47
N MET A 213 6.78 12.37 12.48
CA MET A 213 7.25 13.77 12.49
C MET A 213 8.77 13.85 12.43
N ASP A 214 9.48 13.00 13.18
CA ASP A 214 10.94 12.90 13.14
C ASP A 214 11.44 12.53 11.74
N TYR A 215 10.82 11.50 11.11
CA TYR A 215 11.17 11.11 9.74
C TYR A 215 10.93 12.24 8.72
N LEU A 216 9.77 12.88 8.79
CA LEU A 216 9.40 13.94 7.87
C LEU A 216 10.25 15.20 8.11
N GLY A 217 10.56 15.55 9.35
CA GLY A 217 11.44 16.67 9.69
C GLY A 217 12.85 16.51 9.12
N LYS A 218 13.40 15.29 9.15
CA LYS A 218 14.72 14.97 8.60
C LYS A 218 14.76 14.87 7.07
N ASN A 219 13.75 14.30 6.45
CA ASN A 219 13.78 13.99 5.02
C ASN A 219 12.96 14.95 4.15
N TYR A 220 11.93 15.59 4.72
CA TYR A 220 10.98 16.44 4.02
C TYR A 220 10.64 17.72 4.83
N PRO A 221 11.62 18.45 5.39
CA PRO A 221 11.37 19.57 6.31
C PRO A 221 10.45 20.63 5.72
N LYS A 222 10.63 20.98 4.45
CA LYS A 222 9.81 21.98 3.75
C LYS A 222 8.30 21.66 3.79
N ALA A 223 7.93 20.39 3.70
CA ALA A 223 6.53 20.00 3.73
C ALA A 223 5.90 20.26 5.11
N ILE A 224 6.65 20.01 6.19
CA ILE A 224 6.23 20.30 7.57
C ILE A 224 6.13 21.80 7.79
N GLU A 225 7.15 22.57 7.35
CA GLU A 225 7.17 24.02 7.47
C GLU A 225 6.00 24.67 6.73
N GLU A 226 5.75 24.27 5.49
CA GLU A 226 4.66 24.79 4.68
C GLU A 226 3.29 24.46 5.26
N ARG A 227 3.10 23.21 5.74
CA ARG A 227 1.83 22.75 6.25
C ARG A 227 1.46 23.36 7.59
N TYR A 228 2.40 23.40 8.52
CA TYR A 228 2.15 23.83 9.89
C TYR A 228 2.62 25.26 10.20
N LYS A 229 3.26 25.95 9.23
CA LYS A 229 3.77 27.32 9.38
C LYS A 229 4.74 27.44 10.56
N LEU A 230 5.63 26.46 10.66
CA LEU A 230 6.70 26.41 11.65
C LEU A 230 8.07 26.36 10.95
N THR A 231 9.15 26.46 11.71
CA THR A 231 10.53 26.25 11.23
C THR A 231 11.06 24.96 11.83
N VAL A 232 11.63 24.11 10.99
CA VAL A 232 12.34 22.90 11.39
C VAL A 232 13.80 23.26 11.65
N SER A 233 14.34 22.91 12.82
CA SER A 233 15.76 23.03 13.15
C SER A 233 16.42 21.65 13.27
N GLU A 234 17.74 21.61 13.15
CA GLU A 234 18.50 20.33 13.27
C GLU A 234 18.38 19.68 14.65
N GLU A 235 18.06 20.48 15.66
CA GLU A 235 17.90 20.02 17.06
C GLU A 235 16.48 19.48 17.34
N ASP A 236 15.51 19.70 16.43
CA ASP A 236 14.13 19.27 16.63
C ASP A 236 13.99 17.76 16.46
N ASP A 237 13.57 17.09 17.49
CA ASP A 237 13.07 15.72 17.42
C ASP A 237 11.58 15.66 17.04
N GLY A 238 11.06 14.48 16.87
CA GLY A 238 9.65 14.27 16.49
C GLY A 238 8.65 14.84 17.51
N TYR A 239 8.99 14.84 18.80
CA TYR A 239 8.14 15.41 19.86
C TYR A 239 8.12 16.94 19.77
N ALA A 240 9.27 17.57 19.64
CA ALA A 240 9.40 19.02 19.53
C ALA A 240 8.64 19.55 18.30
N LEU A 241 8.76 18.85 17.15
CA LEU A 241 8.03 19.20 15.93
C LEU A 241 6.52 19.02 16.09
N LEU A 242 6.09 17.96 16.77
CA LEU A 242 4.67 17.69 17.04
C LEU A 242 4.08 18.78 17.94
N GLU A 243 4.83 19.17 18.99
CA GLU A 243 4.42 20.24 19.91
C GLU A 243 4.35 21.59 19.17
N LYS A 244 5.39 21.95 18.39
CA LYS A 244 5.38 23.16 17.55
C LYS A 244 4.16 23.21 16.63
N ALA A 245 3.84 22.10 15.95
CA ALA A 245 2.69 22.01 15.06
C ALA A 245 1.35 22.14 15.81
N GLY A 246 1.21 21.48 16.96
CA GLY A 246 0.02 21.57 17.80
C GLY A 246 -0.20 23.00 18.31
N ARG A 247 0.85 23.68 18.75
CA ARG A 247 0.81 25.08 19.18
C ARG A 247 0.40 26.02 18.03
N LYS A 248 0.94 25.82 16.83
CA LYS A 248 0.55 26.59 15.64
C LYS A 248 -0.90 26.36 15.22
N ARG A 249 -1.44 25.18 15.49
CA ARG A 249 -2.85 24.84 15.25
C ARG A 249 -3.80 25.31 16.37
N GLY A 250 -3.25 25.83 17.47
CA GLY A 250 -4.05 26.24 18.63
C GLY A 250 -4.65 25.07 19.41
N PHE A 251 -4.03 23.88 19.33
CA PHE A 251 -4.46 22.71 20.08
C PHE A 251 -3.85 22.76 21.47
N LEU A 252 -4.48 23.54 22.34
CA LEU A 252 -4.04 23.74 23.71
C LEU A 252 -5.07 23.17 24.68
N ILE A 253 -4.56 22.57 25.77
CA ILE A 253 -5.34 22.10 26.92
C ILE A 253 -5.23 23.11 28.07
N SER A 254 -5.90 22.83 29.17
CA SER A 254 -5.83 23.65 30.39
C SER A 254 -4.37 23.75 30.87
N GLY A 255 -3.94 24.98 31.19
CA GLY A 255 -2.53 25.26 31.54
C GLY A 255 -1.65 25.72 30.38
N GLY A 256 -2.15 25.73 29.14
CA GLY A 256 -1.40 26.20 27.96
C GLY A 256 -0.45 25.16 27.35
N GLU A 257 -0.54 23.92 27.83
CA GLU A 257 0.16 22.78 27.22
C GLU A 257 -0.48 22.38 25.89
N VAL A 258 0.27 21.72 25.02
CA VAL A 258 -0.24 21.25 23.73
C VAL A 258 -0.98 19.92 23.90
N ASP A 259 -2.14 19.81 23.28
CA ASP A 259 -2.89 18.55 23.10
C ASP A 259 -2.19 17.70 22.04
N THR A 260 -1.17 16.96 22.48
CA THR A 260 -0.32 16.13 21.61
C THR A 260 -1.10 14.95 21.02
N GLU A 261 -2.03 14.37 21.76
CA GLU A 261 -2.88 13.29 21.26
C GLU A 261 -3.74 13.76 20.06
N ARG A 262 -4.38 14.91 20.20
CA ARG A 262 -5.17 15.50 19.11
C ARG A 262 -4.29 15.83 17.90
N MET A 263 -3.11 16.40 18.12
CA MET A 263 -2.18 16.72 17.04
C MET A 263 -1.70 15.46 16.32
N SER A 264 -1.43 14.40 17.07
CA SER A 264 -1.01 13.10 16.55
C SER A 264 -2.03 12.48 15.60
N ARG A 265 -3.30 12.46 16.01
CA ARG A 265 -4.40 11.97 15.15
C ARG A 265 -4.52 12.78 13.86
N ILE A 266 -4.43 14.10 13.96
CA ILE A 266 -4.50 14.99 12.79
C ILE A 266 -3.31 14.80 11.86
N LEU A 267 -2.09 14.67 12.39
CA LEU A 267 -0.90 14.41 11.59
C LEU A 267 -1.04 13.12 10.77
N LEU A 268 -1.45 12.02 11.41
CA LEU A 268 -1.64 10.73 10.75
C LEU A 268 -2.76 10.78 9.70
N ASP A 269 -3.87 11.44 10.00
CA ASP A 269 -4.98 11.63 9.04
C ASP A 269 -4.55 12.48 7.84
N GLU A 270 -3.78 13.54 8.07
CA GLU A 270 -3.26 14.40 6.99
C GLU A 270 -2.23 13.66 6.13
N PHE A 271 -1.37 12.86 6.73
CA PHE A 271 -0.42 12.01 6.01
C PHE A 271 -1.14 10.96 5.16
N ARG A 272 -2.07 10.21 5.75
CA ARG A 272 -2.87 9.18 5.08
C ARG A 272 -3.75 9.74 3.97
N GLY A 273 -4.24 10.97 4.16
CA GLY A 273 -5.05 11.72 3.20
C GLY A 273 -4.26 12.44 2.12
N GLY A 274 -2.92 12.44 2.16
CA GLY A 274 -2.05 13.13 1.20
C GLY A 274 -2.06 14.67 1.33
N LYS A 275 -2.50 15.20 2.48
CA LYS A 275 -2.60 16.65 2.70
C LYS A 275 -1.28 17.32 3.08
N LEU A 276 -0.29 16.53 3.50
CA LEU A 276 1.05 17.01 3.85
C LEU A 276 1.95 17.18 2.64
N GLY A 277 1.70 16.44 1.55
CA GLY A 277 2.55 16.38 0.39
C GLY A 277 2.70 14.95 -0.14
N ARG A 278 3.76 14.73 -0.91
CA ARG A 278 4.08 13.45 -1.55
C ARG A 278 5.37 12.89 -0.95
N PHE A 279 5.28 11.70 -0.36
CA PHE A 279 6.39 11.11 0.38
C PHE A 279 6.58 9.64 0.02
N THR A 280 7.83 9.19 0.02
CA THR A 280 8.16 7.77 0.00
C THR A 280 9.12 7.50 1.17
N LEU A 281 8.75 6.54 2.02
CA LEU A 281 9.42 6.27 3.29
C LEU A 281 10.49 5.18 3.17
N GLU A 282 10.76 4.77 1.94
CA GLU A 282 11.71 3.69 1.62
C GLU A 282 12.49 4.03 0.36
N PHE A 283 13.72 3.55 0.31
CA PHE A 283 14.57 3.63 -0.87
C PHE A 283 14.72 2.21 -1.46
N PRO A 284 14.68 2.06 -2.80
CA PRO A 284 15.01 0.78 -3.39
C PRO A 284 16.45 0.40 -3.04
N PRO A 285 16.75 -0.89 -2.86
CA PRO A 285 18.12 -1.34 -2.69
C PRO A 285 19.00 -0.75 -3.80
N GLU A 286 20.15 -0.20 -3.43
CA GLU A 286 21.14 0.22 -4.43
C GLU A 286 21.58 -1.06 -5.14
N GLY A 287 21.29 -1.16 -6.44
CA GLY A 287 21.74 -2.30 -7.23
C GLY A 287 23.25 -2.37 -7.13
N GLU A 288 23.77 -3.56 -6.82
CA GLU A 288 25.18 -3.83 -7.03
C GLU A 288 25.49 -3.42 -8.48
N ARG A 289 26.33 -2.41 -8.64
CA ARG A 289 26.82 -2.01 -9.96
C ARG A 289 27.70 -3.16 -10.43
N THR A 290 27.10 -4.08 -11.20
CA THR A 290 27.86 -5.05 -11.98
C THR A 290 28.62 -4.37 -13.11
#